data_64e7a937ab98542cb41e3420e390c2b5
#
_entry.id   64e7a937ab98542cb41e3420e390c2b5
#
_cell.length_a   1.000
_cell.length_b   1.000
_cell.length_c   1.000
_cell.angle_alpha   90.00
_cell.angle_beta   90.00
_cell.angle_gamma   90.00
#
_symmetry.space_group_name_H-M   'P 1'
#
loop_
_entity.id
_entity.type
_entity.pdbx_description
1 polymer ?
#
loop_
_entity_poly.entity_id
_entity_poly.type
_entity_poly.pdbx_seq_one_letter_code
_entity_poly.pdbx_strand_id
1 'polypeptide(L)'
;MRDGGALDLSELVMEFGGLRAVDGVSLAVQPGERRAIIGPNGAGKTTLFSLISGEQRPTAGRITLFGRDVTRLPPHRRAALGLARTYQITNLFPRLTVLDNCLLAVQALLPVKLHAHRAVERYPALFERAAAVLESVGLGPKRHEVVRTLSHGEQRQLEIGLALAGSPRLLLLDEPTAGLSPGESQLMTALLKRLDPAITILVIEHDMDVAFALTDRITVLHYGRVVADGRAEDVKADPLVQEIYLGGGEG
;
A
#
# COMPACT_ATOMS: atom_id res chain seq x y z
N MET A 1 7.88 -18.18 21.80
CA MET A 1 7.56 -17.95 20.37
C MET A 1 7.57 -16.44 20.19
N ARG A 2 8.43 -15.88 19.34
CA ARG A 2 8.31 -14.44 19.00
C ARG A 2 6.99 -14.33 18.22
N ASP A 3 6.06 -13.52 18.68
CA ASP A 3 4.89 -13.15 17.89
C ASP A 3 5.42 -12.66 16.54
N GLY A 4 5.05 -13.35 15.46
CA GLY A 4 5.58 -13.06 14.14
C GLY A 4 5.17 -11.66 13.72
N GLY A 5 6.10 -10.85 13.25
CA GLY A 5 5.83 -9.53 12.66
C GLY A 5 4.76 -9.60 11.57
N ALA A 6 4.17 -8.47 11.22
CA ALA A 6 3.28 -8.40 10.06
C ALA A 6 4.05 -8.63 8.77
N LEU A 7 5.28 -8.10 8.70
CA LEU A 7 6.23 -8.28 7.60
C LEU A 7 7.64 -8.38 8.17
N ASP A 8 8.40 -9.39 7.73
CA ASP A 8 9.83 -9.50 8.01
C ASP A 8 10.58 -9.71 6.68
N LEU A 9 11.54 -8.85 6.41
CA LEU A 9 12.49 -8.95 5.31
C LEU A 9 13.87 -9.31 5.89
N SER A 10 14.55 -10.30 5.31
CA SER A 10 15.88 -10.73 5.75
C SER A 10 16.82 -10.77 4.56
N GLU A 11 17.85 -9.88 4.57
CA GLU A 11 18.91 -9.79 3.57
C GLU A 11 18.38 -9.81 2.13
N LEU A 12 17.34 -9.02 1.86
CA LEU A 12 16.63 -9.04 0.60
C LEU A 12 17.47 -8.38 -0.50
N VAL A 13 17.69 -9.09 -1.59
CA VAL A 13 18.45 -8.61 -2.75
C VAL A 13 17.62 -8.74 -4.01
N MET A 14 17.65 -7.71 -4.86
CA MET A 14 17.14 -7.74 -6.22
C MET A 14 18.13 -7.13 -7.18
N GLU A 15 18.53 -7.91 -8.19
CA GLU A 15 19.54 -7.53 -9.16
C GLU A 15 18.97 -7.62 -10.59
N PHE A 16 19.20 -6.59 -11.38
CA PHE A 16 18.85 -6.50 -12.78
C PHE A 16 20.11 -6.25 -13.61
N GLY A 17 20.58 -7.26 -14.36
CA GLY A 17 21.72 -7.09 -15.26
C GLY A 17 22.98 -6.48 -14.60
N GLY A 18 23.24 -6.87 -13.34
CA GLY A 18 24.39 -6.35 -12.57
C GLY A 18 24.09 -5.13 -11.70
N LEU A 19 22.95 -4.45 -11.89
CA LEU A 19 22.51 -3.36 -11.01
C LEU A 19 21.69 -3.92 -9.85
N ARG A 20 22.11 -3.68 -8.62
CA ARG A 20 21.35 -4.03 -7.41
C ARG A 20 20.38 -2.91 -7.06
N ALA A 21 19.10 -3.12 -7.42
CA ALA A 21 18.03 -2.21 -7.08
C ALA A 21 17.57 -2.32 -5.62
N VAL A 22 17.76 -3.50 -4.98
CA VAL A 22 17.63 -3.76 -3.55
C VAL A 22 18.84 -4.56 -3.12
N ASP A 23 19.56 -4.14 -2.09
CA ASP A 23 20.86 -4.67 -1.70
C ASP A 23 20.95 -4.91 -0.19
N GLY A 24 20.61 -6.14 0.23
CA GLY A 24 20.69 -6.59 1.62
C GLY A 24 19.67 -5.95 2.57
N VAL A 25 18.48 -5.60 2.06
CA VAL A 25 17.44 -4.96 2.90
C VAL A 25 16.90 -5.94 3.93
N SER A 26 17.05 -5.57 5.20
CA SER A 26 16.46 -6.25 6.35
C SER A 26 15.54 -5.28 7.09
N LEU A 27 14.27 -5.66 7.30
CA LEU A 27 13.23 -4.80 7.89
C LEU A 27 12.19 -5.65 8.59
N ALA A 28 11.80 -5.24 9.80
CA ALA A 28 10.69 -5.85 10.54
C ALA A 28 9.59 -4.81 10.78
N VAL A 29 8.35 -5.15 10.41
CA VAL A 29 7.15 -4.32 10.62
C VAL A 29 6.19 -5.04 11.54
N GLN A 30 5.75 -4.38 12.61
CA GLN A 30 4.87 -4.98 13.60
C GLN A 30 3.38 -4.91 13.16
N PRO A 31 2.51 -5.80 13.65
CA PRO A 31 1.08 -5.69 13.43
C PRO A 31 0.54 -4.33 13.91
N GLY A 32 -0.28 -3.68 13.07
CA GLY A 32 -0.84 -2.36 13.34
C GLY A 32 0.14 -1.18 13.17
N GLU A 33 1.41 -1.45 12.88
CA GLU A 33 2.39 -0.40 12.64
C GLU A 33 2.09 0.36 11.35
N ARG A 34 2.28 1.68 11.39
CA ARG A 34 2.24 2.57 10.23
C ARG A 34 3.66 3.04 9.93
N ARG A 35 4.19 2.65 8.79
CA ARG A 35 5.57 2.94 8.41
C ARG A 35 5.64 3.54 7.01
N ALA A 36 6.42 4.61 6.87
CA ALA A 36 6.79 5.14 5.56
C ALA A 36 8.15 4.57 5.11
N ILE A 37 8.25 4.31 3.80
CA ILE A 37 9.50 4.10 3.11
C ILE A 37 9.73 5.31 2.23
N ILE A 38 10.77 6.06 2.56
CA ILE A 38 11.16 7.27 1.84
C ILE A 38 12.54 7.09 1.21
N GLY A 39 12.93 8.01 0.34
CA GLY A 39 14.23 8.01 -0.34
C GLY A 39 14.13 8.69 -1.71
N PRO A 40 15.25 9.08 -2.31
CA PRO A 40 15.28 9.71 -3.63
C PRO A 40 14.74 8.78 -4.74
N ASN A 41 14.55 9.35 -5.93
CA ASN A 41 14.20 8.57 -7.11
C ASN A 41 15.31 7.56 -7.41
N GLY A 42 14.93 6.33 -7.78
CA GLY A 42 15.90 5.25 -7.99
C GLY A 42 16.43 4.58 -6.72
N ALA A 43 16.02 4.98 -5.52
CA ALA A 43 16.45 4.37 -4.27
C ALA A 43 16.05 2.90 -4.08
N GLY A 44 15.13 2.35 -4.90
CA GLY A 44 14.67 0.97 -4.83
C GLY A 44 13.30 0.76 -4.18
N LYS A 45 12.59 1.84 -3.81
CA LYS A 45 11.29 1.79 -3.10
C LYS A 45 10.23 0.95 -3.81
N THR A 46 9.94 1.27 -5.07
CA THR A 46 8.94 0.54 -5.89
C THR A 46 9.35 -0.90 -6.14
N THR A 47 10.67 -1.16 -6.32
CA THR A 47 11.20 -2.52 -6.43
C THR A 47 10.95 -3.30 -5.14
N LEU A 48 11.22 -2.69 -3.98
CA LEU A 48 10.96 -3.31 -2.69
C LEU A 48 9.47 -3.66 -2.52
N PHE A 49 8.54 -2.77 -2.90
CA PHE A 49 7.11 -3.06 -2.88
C PHE A 49 6.73 -4.21 -3.83
N SER A 50 7.32 -4.25 -5.02
CA SER A 50 7.10 -5.34 -5.99
C SER A 50 7.62 -6.69 -5.49
N LEU A 51 8.68 -6.70 -4.70
CA LEU A 51 9.16 -7.89 -3.98
C LEU A 51 8.19 -8.31 -2.87
N ILE A 52 7.73 -7.36 -2.04
CA ILE A 52 6.78 -7.64 -0.94
C ILE A 52 5.43 -8.11 -1.48
N SER A 53 4.93 -7.53 -2.58
CA SER A 53 3.66 -7.94 -3.21
C SER A 53 3.75 -9.27 -3.97
N GLY A 54 4.98 -9.69 -4.34
CA GLY A 54 5.25 -10.94 -5.06
C GLY A 54 5.14 -10.82 -6.58
N GLU A 55 5.09 -9.62 -7.12
CA GLU A 55 5.16 -9.33 -8.55
C GLU A 55 6.54 -9.66 -9.10
N GLN A 56 7.56 -9.45 -8.27
CA GLN A 56 8.93 -9.84 -8.57
C GLN A 56 9.42 -10.83 -7.51
N ARG A 57 10.36 -11.68 -7.91
CA ARG A 57 11.02 -12.62 -7.00
C ARG A 57 12.39 -12.07 -6.65
N PRO A 58 12.77 -12.07 -5.37
CA PRO A 58 14.10 -11.62 -4.98
C PRO A 58 15.18 -12.55 -5.56
N THR A 59 16.33 -11.99 -5.84
CA THR A 59 17.55 -12.72 -6.23
C THR A 59 18.11 -13.50 -5.03
N ALA A 60 18.04 -12.90 -3.82
CA ALA A 60 18.43 -13.53 -2.57
C ALA A 60 17.61 -12.96 -1.40
N GLY A 61 17.71 -13.60 -0.24
CA GLY A 61 17.00 -13.19 0.97
C GLY A 61 15.66 -13.85 1.11
N ARG A 62 14.89 -13.40 2.13
CA ARG A 62 13.60 -14.00 2.51
C ARG A 62 12.58 -12.95 2.84
N ILE A 63 11.31 -13.24 2.51
CA ILE A 63 10.14 -12.44 2.85
C ILE A 63 9.18 -13.29 3.66
N THR A 64 8.82 -12.82 4.85
CA THR A 64 7.87 -13.47 5.74
C THR A 64 6.68 -12.54 5.98
N LEU A 65 5.45 -13.03 5.76
CA LEU A 65 4.21 -12.34 6.09
C LEU A 65 3.50 -13.10 7.20
N PHE A 66 3.22 -12.42 8.31
CA PHE A 66 2.49 -12.98 9.47
C PHE A 66 3.08 -14.32 9.93
N GLY A 67 4.41 -14.40 10.00
CA GLY A 67 5.15 -15.61 10.41
C GLY A 67 5.28 -16.69 9.32
N ARG A 68 4.73 -16.48 8.11
CA ARG A 68 4.79 -17.43 7.00
C ARG A 68 5.77 -16.97 5.92
N ASP A 69 6.69 -17.83 5.51
CA ASP A 69 7.57 -17.59 4.36
C ASP A 69 6.73 -17.49 3.07
N VAL A 70 6.82 -16.35 2.42
CA VAL A 70 6.11 -16.05 1.17
C VAL A 70 7.06 -15.72 0.02
N THR A 71 8.36 -15.91 0.21
CA THR A 71 9.41 -15.50 -0.73
C THR A 71 9.11 -15.92 -2.17
N ARG A 72 8.57 -17.13 -2.35
CA ARG A 72 8.25 -17.70 -3.68
C ARG A 72 6.76 -17.68 -4.03
N LEU A 73 5.90 -17.16 -3.15
CA LEU A 73 4.46 -17.14 -3.39
C LEU A 73 4.10 -16.01 -4.37
N PRO A 74 3.22 -16.29 -5.35
CA PRO A 74 2.72 -15.29 -6.28
C PRO A 74 1.74 -14.31 -5.59
N PRO A 75 1.46 -13.13 -6.21
CA PRO A 75 0.64 -12.06 -5.60
C PRO A 75 -0.71 -12.55 -5.06
N HIS A 76 -1.46 -13.34 -5.84
CA HIS A 76 -2.79 -13.81 -5.41
C HIS A 76 -2.75 -14.68 -4.15
N ARG A 77 -1.65 -15.41 -3.91
CA ARG A 77 -1.46 -16.20 -2.69
C ARG A 77 -1.14 -15.32 -1.49
N ARG A 78 -0.37 -14.23 -1.70
CA ARG A 78 -0.10 -13.24 -0.66
C ARG A 78 -1.35 -12.44 -0.33
N ALA A 79 -2.16 -12.08 -1.34
CA ALA A 79 -3.46 -11.46 -1.11
C ALA A 79 -4.39 -12.34 -0.26
N ALA A 80 -4.42 -13.66 -0.50
CA ALA A 80 -5.18 -14.61 0.32
C ALA A 80 -4.70 -14.70 1.78
N LEU A 81 -3.48 -14.25 2.09
CA LEU A 81 -2.96 -14.13 3.45
C LEU A 81 -3.30 -12.79 4.11
N GLY A 82 -3.90 -11.86 3.37
CA GLY A 82 -4.29 -10.54 3.88
C GLY A 82 -3.34 -9.40 3.47
N LEU A 83 -2.55 -9.56 2.40
CA LEU A 83 -1.82 -8.45 1.80
C LEU A 83 -2.68 -7.77 0.75
N ALA A 84 -2.79 -6.43 0.80
CA ALA A 84 -3.32 -5.64 -0.31
C ALA A 84 -2.30 -4.59 -0.75
N ARG A 85 -2.35 -4.20 -2.03
CA ARG A 85 -1.51 -3.14 -2.61
C ARG A 85 -2.36 -2.24 -3.50
N THR A 86 -2.17 -0.92 -3.38
CA THR A 86 -2.60 0.03 -4.40
C THR A 86 -1.51 0.18 -5.47
N TYR A 87 -1.91 0.50 -6.70
CA TYR A 87 -0.99 0.68 -7.82
C TYR A 87 -1.02 2.15 -8.27
N GLN A 88 0.09 2.62 -8.84
CA GLN A 88 0.18 3.98 -9.41
C GLN A 88 -0.76 4.19 -10.62
N ILE A 89 -1.09 3.11 -11.34
CA ILE A 89 -2.03 3.16 -12.46
C ILE A 89 -3.40 2.73 -11.97
N THR A 90 -4.38 3.60 -12.14
CA THR A 90 -5.78 3.37 -11.77
C THR A 90 -6.37 2.20 -12.58
N ASN A 91 -6.71 1.13 -11.88
CA ASN A 91 -7.42 -0.03 -12.46
C ASN A 91 -8.93 0.06 -12.22
N LEU A 92 -9.49 1.28 -12.26
CA LEU A 92 -10.91 1.50 -12.10
C LEU A 92 -11.66 1.25 -13.40
N PHE A 93 -12.89 0.79 -13.31
CA PHE A 93 -13.80 0.68 -14.44
C PHE A 93 -14.54 2.02 -14.62
N PRO A 94 -14.09 2.91 -15.52
CA PRO A 94 -14.54 4.30 -15.54
C PRO A 94 -15.99 4.48 -15.99
N ARG A 95 -16.56 3.46 -16.63
CA ARG A 95 -17.97 3.46 -17.12
C ARG A 95 -18.94 2.84 -16.11
N LEU A 96 -18.45 2.20 -15.07
CA LEU A 96 -19.25 1.62 -14.00
C LEU A 96 -19.44 2.65 -12.88
N THR A 97 -20.44 2.42 -12.03
CA THR A 97 -20.63 3.21 -10.82
C THR A 97 -19.54 2.91 -9.78
N VAL A 98 -19.41 3.79 -8.81
CA VAL A 98 -18.54 3.61 -7.62
C VAL A 98 -18.92 2.31 -6.89
N LEU A 99 -20.22 2.06 -6.73
CA LEU A 99 -20.73 0.83 -6.11
C LEU A 99 -20.37 -0.41 -6.92
N ASP A 100 -20.56 -0.38 -8.26
CA ASP A 100 -20.24 -1.53 -9.10
C ASP A 100 -18.76 -1.89 -9.06
N ASN A 101 -17.86 -0.88 -9.07
CA ASN A 101 -16.43 -1.10 -8.90
C ASN A 101 -16.14 -1.80 -7.55
N CYS A 102 -16.77 -1.34 -6.47
CA CYS A 102 -16.57 -1.93 -5.15
C CYS A 102 -17.17 -3.34 -5.06
N LEU A 103 -18.34 -3.59 -5.64
CA LEU A 103 -18.96 -4.92 -5.71
C LEU A 103 -18.07 -5.92 -6.43
N LEU A 104 -17.45 -5.53 -7.55
CA LEU A 104 -16.50 -6.38 -8.27
C LEU A 104 -15.32 -6.77 -7.39
N ALA A 105 -14.74 -5.82 -6.64
CA ALA A 105 -13.63 -6.09 -5.73
C ALA A 105 -14.04 -7.03 -4.58
N VAL A 106 -15.19 -6.80 -3.95
CA VAL A 106 -15.72 -7.66 -2.87
C VAL A 106 -16.01 -9.07 -3.39
N GLN A 107 -16.64 -9.19 -4.57
CA GLN A 107 -17.00 -10.47 -5.18
C GLN A 107 -15.76 -11.30 -5.55
N ALA A 108 -14.69 -10.66 -6.05
CA ALA A 108 -13.46 -11.35 -6.47
C ALA A 108 -12.81 -12.16 -5.35
N LEU A 109 -13.08 -11.81 -4.09
CA LEU A 109 -12.48 -12.42 -2.89
C LEU A 109 -13.34 -13.54 -2.29
N LEU A 110 -14.57 -13.72 -2.78
CA LEU A 110 -15.50 -14.71 -2.23
C LEU A 110 -15.61 -15.95 -3.14
N PRO A 111 -15.96 -17.12 -2.57
CA PRO A 111 -16.23 -18.33 -3.36
C PRO A 111 -17.33 -18.14 -4.40
N VAL A 112 -18.25 -17.20 -4.15
CA VAL A 112 -19.39 -16.81 -5.01
C VAL A 112 -18.97 -16.30 -6.40
N LYS A 113 -17.73 -15.90 -6.60
CA LYS A 113 -17.22 -15.42 -7.91
C LYS A 113 -17.42 -16.41 -9.08
N LEU A 114 -17.60 -17.68 -8.78
CA LEU A 114 -17.82 -18.74 -9.78
C LEU A 114 -19.32 -18.99 -10.08
N HIS A 115 -20.24 -18.30 -9.39
CA HIS A 115 -21.68 -18.48 -9.58
C HIS A 115 -22.24 -17.47 -10.59
N ALA A 116 -21.66 -17.43 -11.80
CA ALA A 116 -22.03 -16.50 -12.88
C ALA A 116 -23.51 -16.55 -13.34
N HIS A 117 -24.24 -17.60 -12.97
CA HIS A 117 -25.66 -17.81 -13.34
C HIS A 117 -26.65 -17.23 -12.32
N ARG A 118 -26.19 -16.64 -11.21
CA ARG A 118 -27.07 -16.00 -10.21
C ARG A 118 -26.87 -14.49 -10.22
N ALA A 119 -27.96 -13.76 -10.30
CA ALA A 119 -27.95 -12.31 -10.22
C ALA A 119 -27.33 -11.83 -8.90
N VAL A 120 -26.49 -10.79 -8.96
CA VAL A 120 -25.72 -10.26 -7.80
C VAL A 120 -26.66 -9.74 -6.70
N GLU A 121 -27.87 -9.31 -7.06
CA GLU A 121 -28.90 -8.83 -6.14
C GLU A 121 -29.36 -9.89 -5.12
N ARG A 122 -29.08 -11.16 -5.37
CA ARG A 122 -29.37 -12.26 -4.44
C ARG A 122 -28.37 -12.40 -3.31
N TYR A 123 -27.35 -11.53 -3.25
CA TYR A 123 -26.30 -11.56 -2.25
C TYR A 123 -26.25 -10.23 -1.47
N PRO A 124 -27.24 -9.91 -0.60
CA PRO A 124 -27.30 -8.64 0.13
C PRO A 124 -26.02 -8.35 0.93
N ALA A 125 -25.38 -9.37 1.47
CA ALA A 125 -24.10 -9.23 2.18
C ALA A 125 -22.97 -8.63 1.34
N LEU A 126 -22.99 -8.78 -0.01
CA LEU A 126 -22.04 -8.12 -0.89
C LEU A 126 -22.26 -6.61 -0.92
N PHE A 127 -23.54 -6.20 -1.00
CA PHE A 127 -23.93 -4.79 -1.02
C PHE A 127 -23.61 -4.12 0.32
N GLU A 128 -23.93 -4.78 1.44
CA GLU A 128 -23.62 -4.28 2.78
C GLU A 128 -22.11 -4.07 2.94
N ARG A 129 -21.32 -5.05 2.52
CA ARG A 129 -19.84 -4.95 2.57
C ARG A 129 -19.30 -3.86 1.65
N ALA A 130 -19.80 -3.76 0.41
CA ALA A 130 -19.41 -2.71 -0.52
C ALA A 130 -19.79 -1.32 0.03
N ALA A 131 -20.98 -1.16 0.59
CA ALA A 131 -21.41 0.07 1.22
C ALA A 131 -20.51 0.45 2.40
N ALA A 132 -20.21 -0.49 3.30
CA ALA A 132 -19.31 -0.25 4.44
C ALA A 132 -17.91 0.19 3.99
N VAL A 133 -17.35 -0.43 2.95
CA VAL A 133 -16.08 -0.03 2.35
C VAL A 133 -16.16 1.41 1.81
N LEU A 134 -17.20 1.74 1.04
CA LEU A 134 -17.39 3.07 0.48
C LEU A 134 -17.57 4.14 1.55
N GLU A 135 -18.29 3.84 2.63
CA GLU A 135 -18.41 4.75 3.79
C GLU A 135 -17.02 4.98 4.44
N SER A 136 -16.21 3.93 4.60
CA SER A 136 -14.89 4.03 5.23
C SER A 136 -13.93 4.95 4.48
N VAL A 137 -14.12 5.10 3.15
CA VAL A 137 -13.31 5.98 2.30
C VAL A 137 -14.02 7.27 1.90
N GLY A 138 -15.20 7.56 2.49
CA GLY A 138 -15.93 8.80 2.27
C GLY A 138 -16.71 8.89 0.95
N LEU A 139 -16.88 7.78 0.24
CA LEU A 139 -17.57 7.72 -1.05
C LEU A 139 -19.01 7.18 -0.97
N GLY A 140 -19.55 6.95 0.23
CA GLY A 140 -20.92 6.50 0.42
C GLY A 140 -21.97 7.36 -0.30
N PRO A 141 -21.94 8.70 -0.18
CA PRO A 141 -22.88 9.60 -0.88
C PRO A 141 -22.78 9.51 -2.42
N LYS A 142 -21.62 9.16 -2.96
CA LYS A 142 -21.32 9.08 -4.40
C LYS A 142 -21.44 7.68 -5.00
N ARG A 143 -21.94 6.71 -4.25
CA ARG A 143 -21.98 5.29 -4.65
C ARG A 143 -22.65 5.01 -6.00
N HIS A 144 -23.59 5.86 -6.41
CA HIS A 144 -24.32 5.72 -7.69
C HIS A 144 -23.74 6.60 -8.81
N GLU A 145 -22.72 7.40 -8.54
CA GLU A 145 -22.02 8.17 -9.57
C GLU A 145 -21.14 7.26 -10.42
N VAL A 146 -20.98 7.61 -11.69
CA VAL A 146 -20.07 6.90 -12.61
C VAL A 146 -18.65 7.35 -12.33
N VAL A 147 -17.71 6.41 -12.22
CA VAL A 147 -16.32 6.69 -11.78
C VAL A 147 -15.63 7.77 -12.61
N ARG A 148 -15.89 7.86 -13.92
CA ARG A 148 -15.30 8.90 -14.78
C ARG A 148 -15.69 10.34 -14.42
N THR A 149 -16.74 10.54 -13.59
CA THR A 149 -17.21 11.87 -13.16
C THR A 149 -16.59 12.29 -11.83
N LEU A 150 -15.88 11.38 -11.15
CA LEU A 150 -15.18 11.65 -9.90
C LEU A 150 -13.94 12.53 -10.13
N SER A 151 -13.60 13.37 -9.14
CA SER A 151 -12.31 14.05 -9.10
C SER A 151 -11.17 13.04 -8.99
N HIS A 152 -9.93 13.50 -9.24
CA HIS A 152 -8.75 12.65 -9.10
C HIS A 152 -8.58 12.13 -7.66
N GLY A 153 -8.80 12.99 -6.68
CA GLY A 153 -8.78 12.61 -5.26
C GLY A 153 -9.83 11.55 -4.91
N GLU A 154 -11.05 11.67 -5.43
CA GLU A 154 -12.12 10.69 -5.22
C GLU A 154 -11.84 9.35 -5.91
N GLN A 155 -11.23 9.37 -7.10
CA GLN A 155 -10.78 8.13 -7.74
C GLN A 155 -9.72 7.45 -6.90
N ARG A 156 -8.78 8.21 -6.31
CA ARG A 156 -7.76 7.67 -5.40
C ARG A 156 -8.36 7.11 -4.11
N GLN A 157 -9.40 7.76 -3.55
CA GLN A 157 -10.17 7.22 -2.42
C GLN A 157 -10.82 5.88 -2.79
N LEU A 158 -11.41 5.78 -3.98
CA LEU A 158 -12.00 4.53 -4.46
C LEU A 158 -10.97 3.41 -4.57
N GLU A 159 -9.77 3.68 -5.11
CA GLU A 159 -8.68 2.69 -5.18
C GLU A 159 -8.31 2.13 -3.81
N ILE A 160 -8.21 3.00 -2.80
CA ILE A 160 -7.97 2.58 -1.42
C ILE A 160 -9.14 1.73 -0.93
N GLY A 161 -10.39 2.13 -1.21
CA GLY A 161 -11.57 1.34 -0.90
C GLY A 161 -11.52 -0.06 -1.50
N LEU A 162 -11.15 -0.18 -2.79
CA LEU A 162 -11.02 -1.48 -3.45
C LEU A 162 -9.93 -2.35 -2.79
N ALA A 163 -8.82 -1.76 -2.36
CA ALA A 163 -7.79 -2.48 -1.61
C ALA A 163 -8.29 -2.94 -0.23
N LEU A 164 -9.13 -2.13 0.44
CA LEU A 164 -9.75 -2.47 1.73
C LEU A 164 -10.86 -3.52 1.61
N ALA A 165 -11.45 -3.72 0.43
CA ALA A 165 -12.52 -4.69 0.20
C ALA A 165 -12.15 -6.12 0.63
N GLY A 166 -10.85 -6.45 0.62
CA GLY A 166 -10.28 -7.71 1.09
C GLY A 166 -10.14 -7.85 2.60
N SER A 167 -10.46 -6.83 3.40
CA SER A 167 -10.12 -6.75 4.82
C SER A 167 -8.63 -7.11 5.05
N PRO A 168 -7.71 -6.34 4.47
CA PRO A 168 -6.30 -6.67 4.54
C PRO A 168 -5.76 -6.51 5.96
N ARG A 169 -4.77 -7.32 6.30
CA ARG A 169 -3.96 -7.20 7.52
C ARG A 169 -2.73 -6.32 7.30
N LEU A 170 -2.25 -6.27 6.04
CA LEU A 170 -1.15 -5.40 5.59
C LEU A 170 -1.56 -4.71 4.29
N LEU A 171 -1.52 -3.39 4.29
CA LEU A 171 -1.83 -2.52 3.15
C LEU A 171 -0.55 -1.82 2.68
N LEU A 172 -0.20 -2.03 1.41
CA LEU A 172 0.89 -1.33 0.73
C LEU A 172 0.31 -0.18 -0.10
N LEU A 173 0.72 1.04 0.20
CA LEU A 173 0.29 2.26 -0.48
C LEU A 173 1.48 2.85 -1.25
N ASP A 174 1.35 2.96 -2.56
CA ASP A 174 2.40 3.48 -3.44
C ASP A 174 2.04 4.91 -3.85
N GLU A 175 2.66 5.90 -3.19
CA GLU A 175 2.46 7.34 -3.39
C GLU A 175 0.96 7.75 -3.41
N PRO A 176 0.20 7.50 -2.33
CA PRO A 176 -1.24 7.72 -2.32
C PRO A 176 -1.65 9.18 -2.48
N THR A 177 -0.74 10.13 -2.27
CA THR A 177 -1.00 11.58 -2.42
C THR A 177 -0.45 12.18 -3.70
N ALA A 178 0.23 11.39 -4.54
CA ALA A 178 0.84 11.87 -5.78
C ALA A 178 -0.21 12.45 -6.74
N GLY A 179 0.07 13.65 -7.28
CA GLY A 179 -0.80 14.32 -8.25
C GLY A 179 -2.05 14.96 -7.65
N LEU A 180 -2.25 14.89 -6.32
CA LEU A 180 -3.35 15.55 -5.63
C LEU A 180 -3.04 17.03 -5.37
N SER A 181 -4.07 17.87 -5.38
CA SER A 181 -3.98 19.23 -4.86
C SER A 181 -3.67 19.22 -3.35
N PRO A 182 -3.14 20.30 -2.76
CA PRO A 182 -2.85 20.35 -1.32
C PRO A 182 -4.06 20.02 -0.44
N GLY A 183 -5.26 20.47 -0.82
CA GLY A 183 -6.49 20.15 -0.10
C GLY A 183 -6.88 18.67 -0.20
N GLU A 184 -6.77 18.07 -1.39
CA GLU A 184 -7.03 16.63 -1.58
C GLU A 184 -6.00 15.77 -0.85
N SER A 185 -4.73 16.17 -0.83
CA SER A 185 -3.67 15.48 -0.09
C SER A 185 -3.95 15.49 1.42
N GLN A 186 -4.40 16.62 1.98
CA GLN A 186 -4.81 16.70 3.38
C GLN A 186 -6.01 15.78 3.69
N LEU A 187 -7.03 15.76 2.81
CA LEU A 187 -8.18 14.87 2.95
C LEU A 187 -7.77 13.40 2.88
N MET A 188 -6.87 13.05 1.95
CA MET A 188 -6.31 11.70 1.82
C MET A 188 -5.53 11.29 3.07
N THR A 189 -4.67 12.16 3.57
CA THR A 189 -3.92 11.95 4.81
C THR A 189 -4.87 11.72 6.00
N ALA A 190 -5.92 12.53 6.12
CA ALA A 190 -6.92 12.38 7.17
C ALA A 190 -7.73 11.07 7.02
N LEU A 191 -8.02 10.64 5.80
CA LEU A 191 -8.67 9.36 5.52
C LEU A 191 -7.78 8.20 5.98
N LEU A 192 -6.53 8.19 5.55
CA LEU A 192 -5.58 7.12 5.90
C LEU A 192 -5.35 7.02 7.41
N LYS A 193 -5.32 8.16 8.12
CA LYS A 193 -5.23 8.19 9.59
C LYS A 193 -6.43 7.53 10.29
N ARG A 194 -7.61 7.61 9.71
CA ARG A 194 -8.85 7.05 10.28
C ARG A 194 -9.08 5.58 9.97
N LEU A 195 -8.26 4.97 9.10
CA LEU A 195 -8.33 3.53 8.85
C LEU A 195 -8.15 2.75 10.14
N ASP A 196 -8.77 1.56 10.18
CA ASP A 196 -8.69 0.65 11.32
C ASP A 196 -7.22 0.49 11.79
N PRO A 197 -6.90 0.81 13.06
CA PRO A 197 -5.55 0.69 13.59
C PRO A 197 -5.00 -0.75 13.60
N ALA A 198 -5.86 -1.75 13.47
CA ALA A 198 -5.42 -3.13 13.30
C ALA A 198 -4.77 -3.40 11.94
N ILE A 199 -5.01 -2.54 10.94
CA ILE A 199 -4.39 -2.66 9.62
C ILE A 199 -2.96 -2.12 9.70
N THR A 200 -1.98 -2.98 9.42
CA THR A 200 -0.60 -2.56 9.22
C THR A 200 -0.49 -1.80 7.90
N ILE A 201 0.14 -0.63 7.88
CA ILE A 201 0.28 0.18 6.67
C ILE A 201 1.76 0.40 6.37
N LEU A 202 2.16 0.05 5.17
CA LEU A 202 3.45 0.43 4.61
C LEU A 202 3.19 1.37 3.43
N VAL A 203 3.72 2.58 3.48
CA VAL A 203 3.51 3.61 2.47
C VAL A 203 4.83 4.05 1.87
N ILE A 204 4.89 4.14 0.54
CA ILE A 204 5.94 4.90 -0.14
C ILE A 204 5.42 6.33 -0.29
N GLU A 205 6.20 7.30 0.14
CA GLU A 205 5.95 8.71 -0.07
C GLU A 205 7.25 9.44 -0.42
N HIS A 206 7.13 10.47 -1.22
CA HIS A 206 8.22 11.40 -1.52
C HIS A 206 8.04 12.74 -0.81
N ASP A 207 6.82 13.07 -0.41
CA ASP A 207 6.51 14.22 0.43
C ASP A 207 6.76 13.87 1.91
N MET A 208 7.78 14.50 2.49
CA MET A 208 8.20 14.26 3.87
C MET A 208 7.11 14.64 4.87
N ASP A 209 6.39 15.75 4.62
CA ASP A 209 5.35 16.22 5.55
C ASP A 209 4.19 15.24 5.59
N VAL A 210 3.82 14.66 4.44
CA VAL A 210 2.82 13.60 4.36
C VAL A 210 3.31 12.33 5.06
N ALA A 211 4.55 11.89 4.80
CA ALA A 211 5.13 10.71 5.43
C ALA A 211 5.15 10.85 6.96
N PHE A 212 5.64 11.97 7.49
CA PHE A 212 5.64 12.27 8.93
C PHE A 212 4.24 12.38 9.52
N ALA A 213 3.29 12.92 8.76
CA ALA A 213 1.92 13.02 9.22
C ALA A 213 1.21 11.66 9.30
N LEU A 214 1.54 10.71 8.42
CA LEU A 214 0.84 9.42 8.31
C LEU A 214 1.41 8.32 9.20
N THR A 215 2.68 8.39 9.58
CA THR A 215 3.40 7.23 10.11
C THR A 215 4.18 7.54 11.38
N ASP A 216 4.30 6.52 12.24
CA ASP A 216 5.09 6.60 13.47
C ASP A 216 6.56 6.23 13.25
N ARG A 217 6.82 5.45 12.21
CA ARG A 217 8.16 4.97 11.85
C ARG A 217 8.47 5.24 10.38
N ILE A 218 9.73 5.53 10.14
CA ILE A 218 10.25 5.82 8.80
C ILE A 218 11.48 4.97 8.54
N THR A 219 11.53 4.39 7.35
CA THR A 219 12.71 3.71 6.80
C THR A 219 13.19 4.50 5.58
N VAL A 220 14.45 4.89 5.58
CA VAL A 220 15.06 5.62 4.47
C VAL A 220 15.87 4.66 3.61
N LEU A 221 15.50 4.59 2.32
CA LEU A 221 16.23 3.84 1.31
C LEU A 221 17.12 4.78 0.48
N HIS A 222 18.36 4.34 0.26
CA HIS A 222 19.29 5.02 -0.63
C HIS A 222 20.16 3.98 -1.35
N TYR A 223 20.20 4.03 -2.67
CA TYR A 223 20.90 3.04 -3.53
C TYR A 223 20.60 1.58 -3.15
N GLY A 224 19.33 1.26 -2.93
CA GLY A 224 18.86 -0.09 -2.61
C GLY A 224 19.11 -0.55 -1.18
N ARG A 225 19.68 0.28 -0.31
CA ARG A 225 20.01 -0.05 1.10
C ARG A 225 19.20 0.78 2.07
N VAL A 226 18.94 0.22 3.25
CA VAL A 226 18.39 0.99 4.38
C VAL A 226 19.54 1.78 4.99
N VAL A 227 19.42 3.11 4.99
CA VAL A 227 20.41 4.02 5.58
C VAL A 227 19.97 4.60 6.91
N ALA A 228 18.67 4.66 7.16
CA ALA A 228 18.09 5.01 8.47
C ALA A 228 16.76 4.26 8.67
N ASP A 229 16.50 3.83 9.91
CA ASP A 229 15.22 3.23 10.33
C ASP A 229 14.94 3.60 11.78
N GLY A 230 13.82 4.27 12.03
CA GLY A 230 13.50 4.75 13.36
C GLY A 230 12.15 5.41 13.47
N ARG A 231 11.93 6.07 14.61
CA ARG A 231 10.77 6.94 14.79
C ARG A 231 10.88 8.12 13.83
N ALA A 232 9.75 8.65 13.41
CA ALA A 232 9.71 9.76 12.46
C ALA A 232 10.56 10.97 12.94
N GLU A 233 10.50 11.27 14.22
CA GLU A 233 11.26 12.39 14.84
C GLU A 233 12.78 12.16 14.77
N ASP A 234 13.23 10.93 15.05
CA ASP A 234 14.66 10.57 15.06
C ASP A 234 15.22 10.62 13.61
N VAL A 235 14.47 10.08 12.66
CA VAL A 235 14.87 10.07 11.25
C VAL A 235 14.91 11.49 10.67
N LYS A 236 13.99 12.36 11.07
CA LYS A 236 13.97 13.78 10.65
C LYS A 236 15.21 14.54 11.14
N ALA A 237 15.72 14.19 12.31
CA ALA A 237 16.90 14.83 12.92
C ALA A 237 18.23 14.22 12.44
N ASP A 238 18.21 13.11 11.69
CA ASP A 238 19.41 12.41 11.24
C ASP A 238 20.16 13.24 10.18
N PRO A 239 21.45 13.61 10.43
CA PRO A 239 22.22 14.41 9.49
C PRO A 239 22.41 13.76 8.13
N LEU A 240 22.55 12.43 8.06
CA LEU A 240 22.69 11.68 6.82
C LEU A 240 21.39 11.78 5.98
N VAL A 241 20.25 11.68 6.64
CA VAL A 241 18.94 11.83 5.97
C VAL A 241 18.79 13.25 5.43
N GLN A 242 19.16 14.26 6.21
CA GLN A 242 19.13 15.66 5.75
C GLN A 242 20.07 15.87 4.56
N GLU A 243 21.27 15.31 4.56
CA GLU A 243 22.22 15.40 3.44
C GLU A 243 21.64 14.77 2.17
N ILE A 244 21.04 13.57 2.27
CA ILE A 244 20.42 12.87 1.13
C ILE A 244 19.31 13.70 0.48
N TYR A 245 18.53 14.44 1.27
CA TYR A 245 17.40 15.22 0.77
C TYR A 245 17.77 16.66 0.42
N LEU A 246 18.73 17.28 1.11
CA LEU A 246 19.18 18.65 0.86
C LEU A 246 20.35 18.70 -0.12
N GLY A 247 21.21 17.68 -0.15
CA GLY A 247 22.36 17.56 -1.07
C GLY A 247 21.99 17.14 -2.49
N GLY A 248 20.77 16.64 -2.74
CA GLY A 248 20.29 16.20 -4.06
C GLY A 248 19.76 17.32 -4.98
N GLY A 249 19.97 18.58 -4.62
CA GLY A 249 19.50 19.77 -5.38
C GLY A 249 20.42 20.30 -6.47
N GLU A 250 21.57 19.65 -6.74
CA GLU A 250 22.49 20.05 -7.83
C GLU A 250 22.91 18.80 -8.63
N GLY A 251 22.24 18.60 -9.78
CA GLY A 251 22.61 17.63 -10.78
C GLY A 251 21.63 17.62 -11.94
#